data_3ae07a3e64da0900c9dd8690c524beed
#
_entry.id   3ae07a3e64da0900c9dd8690c524beed
#
_cell.length_a   1.000
_cell.length_b   1.000
_cell.length_c   1.000
_cell.angle_alpha   90.00
_cell.angle_beta   90.00
_cell.angle_gamma   90.00
#
_symmetry.space_group_name_H-M   'P 1'
#
loop_
_entity.id
_entity.type
_entity.pdbx_description
1 polymer ?
#
loop_
_entity_poly.entity_id
_entity_poly.type
_entity_poly.pdbx_seq_one_letter_code
_entity_poly.pdbx_strand_id
1 'polypeptide(L)'
;MNRRAFVTCVMAAAGAAALRASPAETQEPIKVKIARLAFPSLTTLMVDVVKDQGLDRKHGLELEPQSFGAISAYYAAVATGEVDMLPAGPHVLQKMRLEGVPIRAALTFARLNALAVITGDPAIKTIADLKGKTIAADMGSSEYQILALYGRSQGVMFGKDVTVVQAGPPLARTQLQAKRVDAAMTWEPSATLTLRDNPEYRTILTGDTAWRQIAKSDGWELILAVREDFLKRSPQAIPRLQRMLQDGAQFIKTNAEAADRIVATSVKLPPGVLKEAVGSGRLVYDIQPAWEGERAVIWEMFKVAVDIGYLPKMPDEGAIYKP
;
A
#
# COMPACT_ATOMS: atom_id res chain seq x y z
N MET A 1 17.27 -94.59 -24.36
CA MET A 1 15.79 -94.60 -24.16
C MET A 1 15.37 -93.24 -23.63
N ASN A 2 14.72 -92.51 -24.47
CA ASN A 2 13.75 -91.46 -24.38
C ASN A 2 13.34 -90.93 -23.04
N ARG A 3 13.35 -89.57 -22.91
CA ARG A 3 12.15 -88.81 -22.62
C ARG A 3 12.41 -87.35 -22.90
N ARG A 4 11.65 -86.82 -23.85
CA ARG A 4 11.50 -85.44 -24.20
C ARG A 4 10.73 -84.74 -23.07
N ALA A 5 11.22 -83.62 -22.57
CA ALA A 5 10.49 -82.71 -21.74
C ALA A 5 10.29 -81.41 -22.54
N PHE A 6 9.01 -81.09 -22.80
CA PHE A 6 8.54 -79.85 -23.41
C PHE A 6 8.70 -78.71 -22.41
N VAL A 7 9.42 -77.68 -22.76
CA VAL A 7 9.44 -76.43 -22.03
C VAL A 7 8.50 -75.45 -22.74
N THR A 8 7.37 -75.15 -22.10
CA THR A 8 6.41 -74.16 -22.53
C THR A 8 6.91 -72.78 -22.10
N CYS A 9 7.33 -71.93 -23.04
CA CYS A 9 7.59 -70.51 -22.80
C CYS A 9 6.27 -69.75 -22.61
N VAL A 10 6.02 -69.26 -21.40
CA VAL A 10 4.95 -68.27 -21.12
C VAL A 10 5.59 -66.90 -21.32
N MET A 11 5.30 -66.21 -22.41
CA MET A 11 5.58 -64.77 -22.58
C MET A 11 4.63 -63.98 -21.70
N ALA A 12 5.16 -63.41 -20.62
CA ALA A 12 4.49 -62.35 -19.84
C ALA A 12 4.67 -61.05 -20.57
N ALA A 13 3.62 -60.55 -21.24
CA ALA A 13 3.54 -59.19 -21.79
C ALA A 13 3.42 -58.18 -20.63
N ALA A 14 4.51 -57.59 -20.20
CA ALA A 14 4.50 -56.46 -19.29
C ALA A 14 4.01 -55.24 -20.07
N GLY A 15 2.74 -54.89 -19.91
CA GLY A 15 2.14 -53.67 -20.39
C GLY A 15 2.72 -52.47 -19.58
N ALA A 16 3.71 -51.80 -20.15
CA ALA A 16 4.14 -50.49 -19.65
C ALA A 16 3.02 -49.47 -19.90
N ALA A 17 2.17 -49.24 -18.91
CA ALA A 17 1.29 -48.10 -18.88
C ALA A 17 2.17 -46.83 -18.72
N ALA A 18 2.54 -46.23 -19.83
CA ALA A 18 3.13 -44.91 -19.84
C ALA A 18 2.10 -43.93 -19.31
N LEU A 19 2.19 -43.56 -18.03
CA LEU A 19 1.55 -42.41 -17.47
C LEU A 19 2.02 -41.19 -18.30
N ARG A 20 1.27 -40.83 -19.33
CA ARG A 20 1.40 -39.54 -19.98
C ARG A 20 1.03 -38.51 -18.91
N ALA A 21 2.03 -37.95 -18.23
CA ALA A 21 1.88 -36.68 -17.55
C ALA A 21 1.43 -35.69 -18.63
N SER A 22 0.17 -35.32 -18.63
CA SER A 22 -0.32 -34.19 -19.43
C SER A 22 0.58 -33.01 -19.07
N PRO A 23 1.16 -32.31 -20.03
CA PRO A 23 1.86 -31.07 -19.73
C PRO A 23 0.84 -30.21 -18.96
N ALA A 24 1.21 -29.78 -17.76
CA ALA A 24 0.42 -28.80 -17.03
C ALA A 24 0.24 -27.63 -17.99
N GLU A 25 -1.00 -27.40 -18.40
CA GLU A 25 -1.37 -26.25 -19.22
C GLU A 25 -0.87 -25.03 -18.46
N THR A 26 0.20 -24.44 -18.91
CA THR A 26 0.75 -23.22 -18.30
C THR A 26 -0.27 -22.13 -18.60
N GLN A 27 -1.23 -21.98 -17.68
CA GLN A 27 -2.24 -20.96 -17.77
C GLN A 27 -1.54 -19.61 -17.91
N GLU A 28 -1.83 -18.87 -18.98
CA GLU A 28 -1.24 -17.54 -19.20
C GLU A 28 -1.38 -16.67 -17.95
N PRO A 29 -0.34 -15.93 -17.56
CA PRO A 29 -0.41 -15.09 -16.39
C PRO A 29 -1.51 -14.04 -16.54
N ILE A 30 -2.24 -13.80 -15.45
CA ILE A 30 -3.26 -12.76 -15.43
C ILE A 30 -2.56 -11.40 -15.42
N LYS A 31 -2.83 -10.59 -16.44
CA LYS A 31 -2.33 -9.22 -16.53
C LYS A 31 -3.05 -8.31 -15.53
N VAL A 32 -2.26 -7.50 -14.83
CA VAL A 32 -2.73 -6.61 -13.77
C VAL A 32 -2.08 -5.24 -13.92
N LYS A 33 -2.85 -4.25 -14.31
CA LYS A 33 -2.39 -2.86 -14.34
C LYS A 33 -2.49 -2.26 -12.95
N ILE A 34 -1.35 -1.93 -12.35
CA ILE A 34 -1.28 -1.34 -11.02
C ILE A 34 -0.64 0.05 -11.06
N ALA A 35 -1.27 1.03 -10.40
CA ALA A 35 -0.67 2.34 -10.25
C ALA A 35 0.43 2.34 -9.19
N ARG A 36 1.52 3.08 -9.46
CA ARG A 36 2.54 3.42 -8.48
C ARG A 36 2.96 4.89 -8.61
N LEU A 37 3.58 5.44 -7.58
CA LEU A 37 4.12 6.79 -7.66
C LEU A 37 5.51 6.78 -8.32
N ALA A 38 5.86 7.85 -9.03
CA ALA A 38 7.16 8.02 -9.67
C ALA A 38 8.28 8.47 -8.68
N PHE A 39 7.97 8.46 -7.39
CA PHE A 39 8.88 8.80 -6.31
C PHE A 39 8.74 7.77 -5.16
N PRO A 40 9.67 7.75 -4.18
CA PRO A 40 9.63 6.79 -3.08
C PRO A 40 8.31 6.83 -2.31
N SER A 41 7.62 5.69 -2.24
CA SER A 41 6.37 5.50 -1.51
C SER A 41 6.18 4.03 -1.17
N LEU A 42 5.30 3.70 -0.24
CA LEU A 42 4.99 2.31 0.11
C LEU A 42 4.58 1.49 -1.13
N THR A 43 3.74 2.06 -2.01
CA THR A 43 3.31 1.38 -3.22
C THR A 43 4.47 1.09 -4.16
N THR A 44 5.31 2.09 -4.41
CA THR A 44 6.46 1.97 -5.31
C THR A 44 7.46 0.93 -4.82
N LEU A 45 7.80 0.97 -3.52
CA LEU A 45 8.70 0.01 -2.90
C LEU A 45 8.20 -1.43 -3.05
N MET A 46 6.94 -1.69 -2.77
CA MET A 46 6.34 -3.03 -2.91
C MET A 46 6.34 -3.50 -4.36
N VAL A 47 5.91 -2.66 -5.29
CA VAL A 47 5.83 -3.02 -6.72
C VAL A 47 7.22 -3.31 -7.29
N ASP A 48 8.22 -2.49 -6.94
CA ASP A 48 9.59 -2.67 -7.44
C ASP A 48 10.22 -3.96 -6.90
N VAL A 49 10.03 -4.28 -5.63
CA VAL A 49 10.48 -5.55 -5.04
C VAL A 49 9.78 -6.74 -5.68
N VAL A 50 8.47 -6.68 -5.86
CA VAL A 50 7.70 -7.76 -6.50
C VAL A 50 8.20 -8.02 -7.92
N LYS A 51 8.48 -6.97 -8.69
CA LYS A 51 8.97 -7.09 -10.07
C LYS A 51 10.41 -7.61 -10.14
N ASP A 52 11.31 -7.06 -9.33
CA ASP A 52 12.72 -7.47 -9.29
C ASP A 52 12.88 -8.95 -8.89
N GLN A 53 12.08 -9.40 -7.90
CA GLN A 53 12.11 -10.77 -7.41
C GLN A 53 11.26 -11.76 -8.23
N GLY A 54 10.58 -11.29 -9.30
CA GLY A 54 9.72 -12.11 -10.16
C GLY A 54 8.52 -12.73 -9.42
N LEU A 55 8.07 -12.13 -8.31
CA LEU A 55 7.00 -12.66 -7.47
C LEU A 55 5.65 -12.65 -8.20
N ASP A 56 5.43 -11.71 -9.11
CA ASP A 56 4.23 -11.68 -9.95
C ASP A 56 4.13 -12.96 -10.79
N ARG A 57 5.20 -13.33 -11.50
CA ARG A 57 5.24 -14.54 -12.31
C ARG A 57 5.13 -15.82 -11.47
N LYS A 58 5.78 -15.85 -10.31
CA LYS A 58 5.69 -16.95 -9.34
C LYS A 58 4.25 -17.27 -8.96
N HIS A 59 3.39 -16.25 -8.86
CA HIS A 59 1.98 -16.39 -8.51
C HIS A 59 1.04 -16.39 -9.72
N GLY A 60 1.56 -16.55 -10.95
CA GLY A 60 0.76 -16.60 -12.18
C GLY A 60 0.08 -15.28 -12.50
N LEU A 61 0.74 -14.18 -12.16
CA LEU A 61 0.35 -12.81 -12.48
C LEU A 61 1.41 -12.16 -13.38
N GLU A 62 1.01 -11.13 -14.09
CA GLU A 62 1.89 -10.22 -14.80
C GLU A 62 1.55 -8.80 -14.41
N LEU A 63 2.32 -8.23 -13.47
CA LEU A 63 2.14 -6.83 -13.11
C LEU A 63 2.62 -5.90 -14.23
N GLU A 64 1.76 -4.97 -14.61
CA GLU A 64 2.03 -3.86 -15.52
C GLU A 64 1.98 -2.53 -14.74
N PRO A 65 3.10 -2.11 -14.09
CA PRO A 65 3.10 -0.90 -13.29
C PRO A 65 2.97 0.36 -14.15
N GLN A 66 2.04 1.25 -13.76
CA GLN A 66 1.88 2.59 -14.33
C GLN A 66 2.36 3.63 -13.31
N SER A 67 3.29 4.49 -13.73
CA SER A 67 3.95 5.46 -12.82
C SER A 67 3.36 6.85 -12.95
N PHE A 68 3.01 7.47 -11.83
CA PHE A 68 2.40 8.80 -11.77
C PHE A 68 3.23 9.75 -10.92
N GLY A 69 3.50 10.95 -11.43
CA GLY A 69 4.27 11.99 -10.73
C GLY A 69 3.47 12.80 -9.72
N ALA A 70 2.12 12.69 -9.74
CA ALA A 70 1.23 13.42 -8.85
C ALA A 70 0.14 12.49 -8.29
N ILE A 71 -0.25 12.72 -7.03
CA ILE A 71 -1.31 11.98 -6.34
C ILE A 71 -2.67 12.10 -7.05
N SER A 72 -2.99 13.27 -7.61
CA SER A 72 -4.23 13.47 -8.35
C SER A 72 -4.30 12.59 -9.61
N ALA A 73 -3.22 12.50 -10.38
CA ALA A 73 -3.14 11.63 -11.56
C ALA A 73 -3.18 10.13 -11.16
N TYR A 74 -2.51 9.77 -10.07
CA TYR A 74 -2.52 8.43 -9.50
C TYR A 74 -3.95 7.95 -9.19
N TYR A 75 -4.76 8.77 -8.50
CA TYR A 75 -6.16 8.40 -8.22
C TYR A 75 -7.09 8.51 -9.45
N ALA A 76 -6.84 9.47 -10.34
CA ALA A 76 -7.61 9.58 -11.59
C ALA A 76 -7.47 8.31 -12.45
N ALA A 77 -6.30 7.68 -12.46
CA ALA A 77 -6.03 6.49 -13.28
C ALA A 77 -6.97 5.30 -12.94
N VAL A 78 -7.28 5.05 -11.67
CA VAL A 78 -8.24 4.00 -11.31
C VAL A 78 -9.68 4.44 -11.57
N ALA A 79 -9.99 5.72 -11.42
CA ALA A 79 -11.33 6.24 -11.71
C ALA A 79 -11.67 6.13 -13.20
N THR A 80 -10.73 6.40 -14.09
CA THR A 80 -10.89 6.31 -15.56
C THR A 80 -10.75 4.90 -16.13
N GLY A 81 -10.20 3.95 -15.35
CA GLY A 81 -9.93 2.58 -15.81
C GLY A 81 -8.60 2.42 -16.55
N GLU A 82 -7.71 3.40 -16.47
CA GLU A 82 -6.34 3.29 -16.98
C GLU A 82 -5.55 2.19 -16.24
N VAL A 83 -5.82 2.04 -14.93
CA VAL A 83 -5.30 0.95 -14.10
C VAL A 83 -6.44 0.13 -13.48
N ASP A 84 -6.16 -1.13 -13.15
CA ASP A 84 -7.10 -2.05 -12.52
C ASP A 84 -7.19 -1.83 -11.01
N MET A 85 -6.10 -1.39 -10.40
CA MET A 85 -5.99 -1.24 -8.96
C MET A 85 -4.89 -0.29 -8.52
N LEU A 86 -5.01 0.15 -7.28
CA LEU A 86 -3.97 0.89 -6.56
C LEU A 86 -4.15 0.77 -5.04
N PRO A 87 -3.08 0.85 -4.25
CA PRO A 87 -3.18 1.12 -2.82
C PRO A 87 -3.70 2.54 -2.56
N ALA A 88 -4.74 2.64 -1.73
CA ALA A 88 -5.35 3.91 -1.32
C ALA A 88 -5.74 3.87 0.15
N GLY A 89 -5.81 5.02 0.80
CA GLY A 89 -6.37 5.10 2.15
C GLY A 89 -7.87 4.77 2.16
N PRO A 90 -8.38 4.18 3.25
CA PRO A 90 -9.81 3.87 3.37
C PRO A 90 -10.72 5.07 3.11
N HIS A 91 -10.36 6.24 3.62
CA HIS A 91 -11.14 7.48 3.44
C HIS A 91 -11.12 7.99 1.99
N VAL A 92 -10.01 7.79 1.25
CA VAL A 92 -9.93 8.10 -0.18
C VAL A 92 -10.85 7.16 -0.97
N LEU A 93 -10.81 5.86 -0.68
CA LEU A 93 -11.74 4.89 -1.29
C LEU A 93 -13.19 5.26 -0.99
N GLN A 94 -13.51 5.61 0.26
CA GLN A 94 -14.85 6.06 0.67
C GLN A 94 -15.30 7.26 -0.17
N LYS A 95 -14.47 8.30 -0.28
CA LYS A 95 -14.76 9.49 -1.07
C LYS A 95 -15.00 9.14 -2.53
N MET A 96 -14.09 8.39 -3.15
CA MET A 96 -14.21 7.99 -4.56
C MET A 96 -15.49 7.19 -4.83
N ARG A 97 -15.88 6.29 -3.93
CA ARG A 97 -17.17 5.58 -4.06
C ARG A 97 -18.37 6.50 -3.96
N LEU A 98 -18.34 7.49 -3.06
CA LEU A 98 -19.39 8.51 -2.97
C LEU A 98 -19.52 9.37 -4.24
N GLU A 99 -18.42 9.50 -4.98
CA GLU A 99 -18.33 10.14 -6.29
C GLU A 99 -18.69 9.21 -7.46
N GLY A 100 -19.06 7.94 -7.17
CA GLY A 100 -19.52 6.98 -8.16
C GLY A 100 -18.40 6.14 -8.81
N VAL A 101 -17.16 6.21 -8.33
CA VAL A 101 -16.07 5.39 -8.87
C VAL A 101 -16.27 3.91 -8.47
N PRO A 102 -16.29 2.96 -9.43
CA PRO A 102 -16.61 1.56 -9.17
C PRO A 102 -15.37 0.78 -8.67
N ILE A 103 -14.93 1.05 -7.45
CA ILE A 103 -13.78 0.40 -6.79
C ILE A 103 -14.20 -0.23 -5.47
N ARG A 104 -13.51 -1.28 -5.03
CA ARG A 104 -13.73 -1.95 -3.73
C ARG A 104 -12.41 -2.20 -3.02
N ALA A 105 -12.43 -2.17 -1.70
CA ALA A 105 -11.32 -2.66 -0.87
C ALA A 105 -11.26 -4.19 -0.97
N ALA A 106 -10.18 -4.73 -1.53
CA ALA A 106 -10.01 -6.17 -1.68
C ALA A 106 -9.03 -6.76 -0.65
N LEU A 107 -7.92 -6.09 -0.41
CA LEU A 107 -6.90 -6.50 0.57
C LEU A 107 -6.50 -5.29 1.43
N THR A 108 -5.96 -5.54 2.59
CA THR A 108 -5.19 -4.52 3.31
C THR A 108 -3.80 -4.40 2.68
N PHE A 109 -3.04 -3.34 3.01
CA PHE A 109 -1.75 -3.13 2.38
C PHE A 109 -0.68 -2.63 3.37
N ALA A 110 -0.91 -1.53 4.08
CA ALA A 110 0.05 -0.98 5.03
C ALA A 110 -0.65 -0.38 6.27
N ARG A 111 0.01 -0.53 7.42
CA ARG A 111 -0.43 0.03 8.71
C ARG A 111 -0.12 1.53 8.76
N LEU A 112 -0.82 2.26 9.63
CA LEU A 112 -0.75 3.72 9.81
C LEU A 112 0.58 4.26 10.37
N ASN A 113 1.64 3.45 10.37
CA ASN A 113 2.94 3.82 10.95
C ASN A 113 3.76 4.75 10.04
N ALA A 114 3.44 4.80 8.74
CA ALA A 114 4.29 5.47 7.77
C ALA A 114 4.10 7.00 7.73
N LEU A 115 2.92 7.51 8.08
CA LEU A 115 2.67 8.95 8.17
C LEU A 115 3.45 9.58 9.31
N ALA A 116 4.12 10.72 9.04
CA ALA A 116 4.79 11.54 10.04
C ALA A 116 4.56 13.04 9.79
N VAL A 117 4.33 13.79 10.85
CA VAL A 117 4.42 15.25 10.86
C VAL A 117 5.74 15.63 11.54
N ILE A 118 6.61 16.33 10.81
CA ILE A 118 7.98 16.61 11.19
C ILE A 118 8.20 18.13 11.27
N THR A 119 8.93 18.58 12.28
CA THR A 119 9.34 19.98 12.45
C THR A 119 10.74 20.10 13.05
N GLY A 120 11.43 21.19 12.77
CA GLY A 120 12.66 21.61 13.47
C GLY A 120 12.42 22.70 14.51
N ASP A 121 11.21 23.29 14.59
CA ASP A 121 10.89 24.34 15.57
C ASP A 121 10.66 23.73 16.98
N PRO A 122 11.49 24.01 17.97
CA PRO A 122 11.34 23.45 19.33
C PRO A 122 10.04 23.89 20.04
N ALA A 123 9.38 24.95 19.59
CA ALA A 123 8.13 25.44 20.14
C ALA A 123 6.91 24.62 19.67
N ILE A 124 7.01 23.92 18.52
CA ILE A 124 5.94 23.10 17.97
C ILE A 124 6.06 21.66 18.51
N LYS A 125 5.27 21.28 19.49
CA LYS A 125 5.29 19.96 20.13
C LYS A 125 4.11 19.10 19.76
N THR A 126 2.98 19.71 19.38
CA THR A 126 1.71 19.08 19.05
C THR A 126 1.10 19.70 17.80
N ILE A 127 0.04 19.08 17.28
CA ILE A 127 -0.73 19.65 16.15
C ILE A 127 -1.40 20.98 16.54
N ALA A 128 -1.76 21.16 17.81
CA ALA A 128 -2.36 22.40 18.28
C ALA A 128 -1.40 23.61 18.17
N ASP A 129 -0.10 23.38 18.30
CA ASP A 129 0.93 24.42 18.17
C ASP A 129 1.13 24.89 16.72
N LEU A 130 0.53 24.18 15.75
CA LEU A 130 0.53 24.59 14.34
C LEU A 130 -0.48 25.70 14.03
N LYS A 131 -1.38 26.08 14.95
CA LYS A 131 -2.30 27.20 14.69
C LYS A 131 -1.55 28.49 14.39
N GLY A 132 -1.91 29.15 13.28
CA GLY A 132 -1.22 30.33 12.76
C GLY A 132 0.11 30.03 12.05
N LYS A 133 0.51 28.77 11.91
CA LYS A 133 1.72 28.29 11.26
C LYS A 133 1.45 27.74 9.86
N THR A 134 2.53 27.38 9.16
CA THR A 134 2.49 26.82 7.80
C THR A 134 3.02 25.40 7.80
N ILE A 135 2.26 24.48 7.18
CA ILE A 135 2.69 23.09 6.95
C ILE A 135 2.72 22.77 5.46
N ALA A 136 3.77 22.08 5.01
CA ALA A 136 3.80 21.48 3.68
C ALA A 136 3.15 20.10 3.74
N ALA A 137 2.15 19.85 2.89
CA ALA A 137 1.43 18.57 2.83
C ALA A 137 0.78 18.37 1.46
N ASP A 138 0.63 17.11 1.03
CA ASP A 138 -0.19 16.78 -0.14
C ASP A 138 -1.65 16.54 0.28
N MET A 139 -2.49 17.54 0.04
CA MET A 139 -3.90 17.51 0.46
C MET A 139 -4.73 16.42 -0.22
N GLY A 140 -4.26 15.85 -1.33
CA GLY A 140 -4.91 14.74 -2.02
C GLY A 140 -4.55 13.36 -1.47
N SER A 141 -3.54 13.27 -0.60
CA SER A 141 -3.01 11.99 -0.13
C SER A 141 -3.88 11.34 0.95
N SER A 142 -3.71 10.03 1.10
CA SER A 142 -4.33 9.24 2.19
C SER A 142 -3.90 9.73 3.57
N GLU A 143 -2.64 10.08 3.68
CA GLU A 143 -2.00 10.53 4.92
C GLU A 143 -2.57 11.88 5.36
N TYR A 144 -2.82 12.78 4.41
CA TYR A 144 -3.47 14.06 4.72
C TYR A 144 -4.90 13.86 5.24
N GLN A 145 -5.62 12.84 4.76
CA GLN A 145 -6.96 12.53 5.27
C GLN A 145 -6.91 12.20 6.76
N ILE A 146 -5.94 11.39 7.20
CA ILE A 146 -5.74 11.04 8.62
C ILE A 146 -5.35 12.28 9.43
N LEU A 147 -4.42 13.09 8.92
CA LEU A 147 -4.03 14.34 9.57
C LEU A 147 -5.21 15.30 9.74
N ALA A 148 -6.04 15.46 8.70
CA ALA A 148 -7.20 16.34 8.74
C ALA A 148 -8.30 15.85 9.71
N LEU A 149 -8.53 14.52 9.77
CA LEU A 149 -9.44 13.88 10.74
C LEU A 149 -8.95 14.13 12.17
N TYR A 150 -7.68 13.83 12.43
CA TYR A 150 -7.09 14.07 13.74
C TYR A 150 -7.12 15.55 14.12
N GLY A 151 -6.73 16.45 13.22
CA GLY A 151 -6.81 17.89 13.44
C GLY A 151 -8.22 18.34 13.87
N ARG A 152 -9.27 17.91 13.15
CA ARG A 152 -10.66 18.20 13.51
C ARG A 152 -11.00 17.71 14.91
N SER A 153 -10.59 16.51 15.31
CA SER A 153 -10.82 15.98 16.65
C SER A 153 -10.14 16.81 17.74
N GLN A 154 -9.05 17.49 17.41
CA GLN A 154 -8.29 18.40 18.31
C GLN A 154 -8.69 19.87 18.17
N GLY A 155 -9.75 20.19 17.41
CA GLY A 155 -10.18 21.56 17.17
C GLY A 155 -9.19 22.38 16.31
N VAL A 156 -8.45 21.72 15.42
CA VAL A 156 -7.51 22.33 14.46
C VAL A 156 -7.97 22.05 13.04
N MET A 157 -8.23 23.06 12.27
CA MET A 157 -8.69 22.94 10.88
C MET A 157 -7.55 23.32 9.93
N PHE A 158 -6.96 22.33 9.29
CA PHE A 158 -5.99 22.54 8.22
C PHE A 158 -6.65 23.27 7.03
N GLY A 159 -5.97 24.26 6.48
CA GLY A 159 -6.51 25.17 5.46
C GLY A 159 -7.30 26.36 6.02
N LYS A 160 -7.57 26.40 7.34
CA LYS A 160 -8.20 27.52 8.03
C LYS A 160 -7.34 28.05 9.18
N ASP A 161 -7.06 27.19 10.17
CA ASP A 161 -6.27 27.55 11.35
C ASP A 161 -4.76 27.34 11.10
N VAL A 162 -4.40 26.50 10.14
CA VAL A 162 -3.05 26.18 9.70
C VAL A 162 -2.97 26.40 8.19
N THR A 163 -2.02 27.19 7.72
CA THR A 163 -1.79 27.36 6.27
C THR A 163 -1.18 26.08 5.69
N VAL A 164 -1.79 25.51 4.65
CA VAL A 164 -1.28 24.32 3.97
C VAL A 164 -0.66 24.68 2.63
N VAL A 165 0.62 24.40 2.47
CA VAL A 165 1.33 24.49 1.20
C VAL A 165 1.26 23.12 0.53
N GLN A 166 0.65 23.07 -0.67
CA GLN A 166 0.54 21.82 -1.44
C GLN A 166 1.93 21.32 -1.84
N ALA A 167 2.34 20.18 -1.28
CA ALA A 167 3.63 19.58 -1.55
C ALA A 167 3.62 18.07 -1.24
N GLY A 168 4.00 17.24 -2.21
CA GLY A 168 4.32 15.83 -1.96
C GLY A 168 5.63 15.69 -1.17
N PRO A 169 5.97 14.50 -0.62
CA PRO A 169 7.06 14.31 0.33
C PRO A 169 8.42 14.88 -0.08
N PRO A 170 8.91 14.72 -1.33
CA PRO A 170 10.20 15.30 -1.71
C PRO A 170 10.20 16.83 -1.64
N LEU A 171 9.11 17.47 -2.09
CA LEU A 171 8.98 18.92 -2.05
C LEU A 171 8.72 19.42 -0.63
N ALA A 172 7.91 18.73 0.16
CA ALA A 172 7.63 19.06 1.56
C ALA A 172 8.93 19.09 2.39
N ARG A 173 9.80 18.07 2.21
CA ARG A 173 11.14 18.04 2.80
C ARG A 173 11.96 19.26 2.40
N THR A 174 12.01 19.59 1.10
CA THR A 174 12.78 20.75 0.61
C THR A 174 12.26 22.07 1.18
N GLN A 175 10.95 22.24 1.29
CA GLN A 175 10.32 23.44 1.88
C GLN A 175 10.68 23.57 3.37
N LEU A 176 10.64 22.45 4.12
CA LEU A 176 11.01 22.44 5.53
C LEU A 176 12.49 22.75 5.73
N GLN A 177 13.39 22.14 4.97
CA GLN A 177 14.84 22.42 5.01
C GLN A 177 15.17 23.88 4.66
N ALA A 178 14.44 24.45 3.71
CA ALA A 178 14.57 25.86 3.34
C ALA A 178 13.90 26.82 4.34
N LYS A 179 13.32 26.32 5.43
CA LYS A 179 12.57 27.10 6.45
C LYS A 179 11.44 27.96 5.86
N ARG A 180 10.84 27.49 4.75
CA ARG A 180 9.69 28.14 4.10
C ARG A 180 8.36 27.70 4.70
N VAL A 181 8.38 26.62 5.47
CA VAL A 181 7.26 26.12 6.25
C VAL A 181 7.75 25.73 7.64
N ASP A 182 6.86 25.77 8.62
CA ASP A 182 7.17 25.46 10.03
C ASP A 182 7.18 23.94 10.30
N ALA A 183 6.40 23.16 9.50
CA ALA A 183 6.33 21.72 9.58
C ALA A 183 6.12 21.09 8.19
N ALA A 184 6.37 19.80 8.08
CA ALA A 184 6.07 19.01 6.89
C ALA A 184 5.33 17.73 7.29
N MET A 185 4.22 17.43 6.60
CA MET A 185 3.62 16.11 6.59
C MET A 185 4.29 15.28 5.49
N THR A 186 4.74 14.11 5.84
CA THR A 186 5.38 13.18 4.92
C THR A 186 5.05 11.74 5.30
N TRP A 187 5.52 10.78 4.54
CA TRP A 187 5.39 9.35 4.83
C TRP A 187 6.68 8.61 4.48
N GLU A 188 6.76 7.35 4.89
CA GLU A 188 7.93 6.52 4.63
C GLU A 188 8.08 6.20 3.12
N PRO A 189 9.30 6.11 2.62
CA PRO A 189 10.59 6.26 3.31
C PRO A 189 11.11 7.71 3.40
N SER A 190 10.35 8.70 2.92
CA SER A 190 10.75 10.11 2.93
C SER A 190 10.84 10.68 4.35
N ALA A 191 10.03 10.19 5.28
CA ALA A 191 10.10 10.59 6.70
C ALA A 191 11.45 10.20 7.31
N THR A 192 11.89 8.95 7.14
CA THR A 192 13.22 8.48 7.58
C THR A 192 14.33 9.33 6.96
N LEU A 193 14.28 9.59 5.66
CA LEU A 193 15.29 10.41 4.98
C LEU A 193 15.33 11.84 5.56
N THR A 194 14.17 12.44 5.84
CA THR A 194 14.07 13.79 6.39
C THR A 194 14.70 13.88 7.77
N LEU A 195 14.43 12.92 8.64
CA LEU A 195 14.97 12.85 10.00
C LEU A 195 16.48 12.56 10.01
N ARG A 196 16.94 11.63 9.14
CA ARG A 196 18.36 11.26 9.05
C ARG A 196 19.26 12.43 8.62
N ASP A 197 18.77 13.20 7.65
CA ASP A 197 19.56 14.30 7.09
C ASP A 197 19.55 15.56 7.97
N ASN A 198 18.68 15.62 8.99
CA ASN A 198 18.51 16.81 9.84
C ASN A 198 18.29 16.37 11.30
N PRO A 199 19.36 16.21 12.08
CA PRO A 199 19.29 15.72 13.48
C PRO A 199 18.45 16.59 14.43
N GLU A 200 18.24 17.87 14.09
CA GLU A 200 17.40 18.79 14.85
C GLU A 200 15.90 18.57 14.60
N TYR A 201 15.54 17.83 13.55
CA TYR A 201 14.14 17.55 13.24
C TYR A 201 13.59 16.43 14.09
N ARG A 202 12.32 16.52 14.39
CA ARG A 202 11.59 15.49 15.15
C ARG A 202 10.19 15.29 14.62
N THR A 203 9.68 14.09 14.83
CA THR A 203 8.27 13.76 14.61
C THR A 203 7.44 14.25 15.79
N ILE A 204 6.36 14.99 15.52
CA ILE A 204 5.39 15.45 16.53
C ILE A 204 4.08 14.65 16.47
N LEU A 205 3.84 13.94 15.38
CA LEU A 205 2.69 13.07 15.21
C LEU A 205 3.02 11.97 14.21
N THR A 206 2.58 10.74 14.51
CA THR A 206 2.53 9.62 13.57
C THR A 206 1.09 9.23 13.28
N GLY A 207 0.84 8.54 12.17
CA GLY A 207 -0.53 8.18 11.77
C GLY A 207 -1.20 7.24 12.74
N ASP A 208 -0.48 6.24 13.28
CA ASP A 208 -0.99 5.32 14.28
C ASP A 208 -1.34 6.02 15.60
N THR A 209 -0.47 6.95 16.06
CA THR A 209 -0.75 7.76 17.25
C THR A 209 -1.97 8.65 17.04
N ALA A 210 -2.09 9.30 15.87
CA ALA A 210 -3.25 10.11 15.52
C ALA A 210 -4.53 9.28 15.55
N TRP A 211 -4.50 8.12 14.89
CA TRP A 211 -5.67 7.26 14.76
C TRP A 211 -6.15 6.70 16.11
N ARG A 212 -5.24 6.18 16.95
CA ARG A 212 -5.59 5.65 18.28
C ARG A 212 -6.19 6.68 19.24
N GLN A 213 -6.03 7.96 18.97
CA GLN A 213 -6.66 9.02 19.75
C GLN A 213 -8.10 9.32 19.31
N ILE A 214 -8.50 8.95 18.09
CA ILE A 214 -9.84 9.20 17.54
C ILE A 214 -10.67 7.94 17.34
N ALA A 215 -10.02 6.76 17.33
CA ALA A 215 -10.67 5.46 17.24
C ALA A 215 -10.08 4.50 18.29
N LYS A 216 -10.82 3.42 18.62
CA LYS A 216 -10.40 2.43 19.61
C LYS A 216 -9.66 1.22 19.01
N SER A 217 -9.51 1.21 17.70
CA SER A 217 -8.85 0.15 16.93
C SER A 217 -7.57 0.62 16.28
N ASP A 218 -6.74 -0.31 15.87
CA ASP A 218 -5.69 -0.03 14.88
C ASP A 218 -6.33 0.27 13.53
N GLY A 219 -5.69 1.14 12.75
CA GLY A 219 -6.20 1.53 11.44
C GLY A 219 -5.27 1.12 10.31
N TRP A 220 -5.72 1.40 9.09
CA TRP A 220 -5.00 1.16 7.85
C TRP A 220 -4.60 2.46 7.19
N GLU A 221 -3.33 2.60 6.81
CA GLU A 221 -2.88 3.70 5.97
C GLU A 221 -3.31 3.46 4.53
N LEU A 222 -3.05 2.25 4.04
CA LEU A 222 -3.40 1.85 2.69
C LEU A 222 -4.12 0.49 2.69
N ILE A 223 -5.11 0.40 1.82
CA ILE A 223 -5.81 -0.81 1.40
C ILE A 223 -5.69 -0.93 -0.12
N LEU A 224 -5.73 -2.13 -0.68
CA LEU A 224 -5.74 -2.34 -2.13
C LEU A 224 -7.15 -2.09 -2.66
N ALA A 225 -7.33 -0.94 -3.29
CA ALA A 225 -8.54 -0.58 -4.01
C ALA A 225 -8.50 -1.17 -5.43
N VAL A 226 -9.49 -1.99 -5.76
CA VAL A 226 -9.59 -2.75 -7.02
C VAL A 226 -10.89 -2.39 -7.73
N ARG A 227 -10.82 -2.20 -9.05
CA ARG A 227 -11.99 -1.92 -9.89
C ARG A 227 -12.95 -3.12 -9.94
N GLU A 228 -14.24 -2.82 -9.94
CA GLU A 228 -15.29 -3.86 -9.98
C GLU A 228 -15.27 -4.67 -11.28
N ASP A 229 -14.92 -4.06 -12.40
CA ASP A 229 -14.79 -4.76 -13.69
C ASP A 229 -13.62 -5.76 -13.68
N PHE A 230 -12.49 -5.42 -13.03
CA PHE A 230 -11.39 -6.36 -12.82
C PHE A 230 -11.81 -7.52 -11.91
N LEU A 231 -12.48 -7.24 -10.81
CA LEU A 231 -12.97 -8.26 -9.88
C LEU A 231 -13.93 -9.25 -10.58
N LYS A 232 -14.77 -8.76 -11.50
CA LYS A 232 -15.70 -9.60 -12.29
C LYS A 232 -14.98 -10.47 -13.32
N ARG A 233 -14.00 -9.90 -14.07
CA ARG A 233 -13.31 -10.65 -15.13
C ARG A 233 -12.23 -11.60 -14.63
N SER A 234 -11.66 -11.34 -13.45
CA SER A 234 -10.51 -12.10 -12.92
C SER A 234 -10.60 -12.30 -11.40
N PRO A 235 -11.70 -12.88 -10.85
CA PRO A 235 -11.85 -13.04 -9.39
C PRO A 235 -10.74 -13.91 -8.79
N GLN A 236 -10.20 -14.85 -9.53
CA GLN A 236 -9.07 -15.71 -9.13
C GLN A 236 -7.75 -14.95 -8.97
N ALA A 237 -7.67 -13.69 -9.41
CA ALA A 237 -6.47 -12.86 -9.21
C ALA A 237 -6.30 -12.44 -7.74
N ILE A 238 -7.38 -12.24 -6.99
CA ILE A 238 -7.30 -11.72 -5.61
C ILE A 238 -6.47 -12.62 -4.67
N PRO A 239 -6.72 -13.94 -4.57
CA PRO A 239 -5.89 -14.80 -3.73
C PRO A 239 -4.44 -14.92 -4.24
N ARG A 240 -4.19 -14.73 -5.54
CA ARG A 240 -2.83 -14.70 -6.10
C ARG A 240 -2.12 -13.39 -5.73
N LEU A 241 -2.80 -12.25 -5.84
CA LEU A 241 -2.33 -10.93 -5.40
C LEU A 241 -1.99 -10.94 -3.90
N GLN A 242 -2.85 -11.53 -3.08
CA GLN A 242 -2.60 -11.64 -1.65
C GLN A 242 -1.27 -12.35 -1.37
N ARG A 243 -1.07 -13.55 -1.91
CA ARG A 243 0.17 -14.31 -1.71
C ARG A 243 1.40 -13.59 -2.26
N MET A 244 1.28 -12.99 -3.45
CA MET A 244 2.35 -12.20 -4.06
C MET A 244 2.78 -11.03 -3.17
N LEU A 245 1.82 -10.25 -2.67
CA LEU A 245 2.09 -9.11 -1.81
C LEU A 245 2.61 -9.54 -0.43
N GLN A 246 2.14 -10.67 0.12
CA GLN A 246 2.68 -11.27 1.35
C GLN A 246 4.14 -11.69 1.19
N ASP A 247 4.49 -12.34 0.08
CA ASP A 247 5.88 -12.68 -0.24
C ASP A 247 6.75 -11.42 -0.38
N GLY A 248 6.24 -10.37 -1.04
CA GLY A 248 6.91 -9.07 -1.15
C GLY A 248 7.14 -8.41 0.20
N ALA A 249 6.10 -8.38 1.05
CA ALA A 249 6.19 -7.85 2.41
C ALA A 249 7.21 -8.62 3.26
N GLN A 250 7.18 -9.95 3.18
CA GLN A 250 8.14 -10.81 3.87
C GLN A 250 9.57 -10.58 3.37
N PHE A 251 9.77 -10.46 2.05
CA PHE A 251 11.09 -10.17 1.48
C PHE A 251 11.62 -8.82 2.00
N ILE A 252 10.83 -7.75 1.96
CA ILE A 252 11.20 -6.42 2.47
C ILE A 252 11.60 -6.51 3.95
N LYS A 253 10.85 -7.25 4.76
CA LYS A 253 11.09 -7.41 6.18
C LYS A 253 12.37 -8.18 6.49
N THR A 254 12.61 -9.29 5.79
CA THR A 254 13.73 -10.20 6.10
C THR A 254 15.00 -9.90 5.33
N ASN A 255 14.90 -9.19 4.20
CA ASN A 255 16.03 -8.86 3.32
C ASN A 255 16.10 -7.34 3.06
N ALA A 256 15.94 -6.54 4.12
CA ALA A 256 15.82 -5.07 4.01
C ALA A 256 16.99 -4.43 3.24
N GLU A 257 18.21 -4.96 3.32
CA GLU A 257 19.35 -4.48 2.54
C GLU A 257 19.24 -4.77 1.04
N ALA A 258 18.69 -5.93 0.68
CA ALA A 258 18.46 -6.26 -0.74
C ALA A 258 17.31 -5.40 -1.29
N ALA A 259 16.22 -5.24 -0.54
CA ALA A 259 15.12 -4.36 -0.90
C ALA A 259 15.58 -2.90 -1.05
N ASP A 260 16.45 -2.42 -0.16
CA ASP A 260 17.04 -1.08 -0.22
C ASP A 260 17.82 -0.86 -1.53
N ARG A 261 18.63 -1.84 -1.97
CA ARG A 261 19.34 -1.77 -3.26
C ARG A 261 18.42 -1.72 -4.46
N ILE A 262 17.33 -2.50 -4.45
CA ILE A 262 16.32 -2.51 -5.52
C ILE A 262 15.73 -1.12 -5.69
N VAL A 263 15.24 -0.51 -4.60
CA VAL A 263 14.56 0.77 -4.64
C VAL A 263 15.52 1.95 -4.84
N ALA A 264 16.78 1.83 -4.39
CA ALA A 264 17.81 2.83 -4.66
C ALA A 264 18.00 3.05 -6.17
N THR A 265 17.91 1.98 -6.96
CA THR A 265 18.02 2.06 -8.42
C THR A 265 16.78 2.65 -9.07
N SER A 266 15.58 2.24 -8.63
CA SER A 266 14.32 2.58 -9.31
C SER A 266 13.83 4.00 -9.02
N VAL A 267 13.98 4.49 -7.78
CA VAL A 267 13.48 5.80 -7.34
C VAL A 267 14.55 6.68 -6.67
N LYS A 268 15.81 6.32 -6.83
CA LYS A 268 16.97 7.08 -6.31
C LYS A 268 16.89 7.32 -4.80
N LEU A 269 16.41 6.33 -4.05
CA LEU A 269 16.40 6.40 -2.60
C LEU A 269 17.83 6.21 -2.07
N PRO A 270 18.37 7.10 -1.22
CA PRO A 270 19.71 6.92 -0.67
C PRO A 270 19.86 5.60 0.10
N PRO A 271 21.00 4.91 0.01
CA PRO A 271 21.24 3.63 0.67
C PRO A 271 20.98 3.67 2.18
N GLY A 272 20.39 2.61 2.72
CA GLY A 272 20.10 2.44 4.15
C GLY A 272 18.79 3.06 4.61
N VAL A 273 18.13 3.90 3.83
CA VAL A 273 16.88 4.58 4.22
C VAL A 273 15.74 3.57 4.39
N LEU A 274 15.56 2.68 3.43
CA LEU A 274 14.51 1.65 3.54
C LEU A 274 14.79 0.70 4.70
N LYS A 275 16.05 0.26 4.83
CA LYS A 275 16.46 -0.60 5.96
C LYS A 275 16.14 0.03 7.32
N GLU A 276 16.41 1.34 7.46
CA GLU A 276 16.09 2.08 8.69
C GLU A 276 14.58 2.21 8.91
N ALA A 277 13.81 2.56 7.87
CA ALA A 277 12.35 2.66 7.94
C ALA A 277 11.69 1.34 8.38
N VAL A 278 12.15 0.21 7.82
CA VAL A 278 11.70 -1.13 8.22
C VAL A 278 12.14 -1.47 9.64
N GLY A 279 13.41 -1.26 9.97
CA GLY A 279 13.99 -1.62 11.27
C GLY A 279 13.42 -0.82 12.44
N SER A 280 12.97 0.42 12.19
CA SER A 280 12.31 1.26 13.19
C SER A 280 10.82 0.97 13.39
N GLY A 281 10.23 0.09 12.57
CA GLY A 281 8.80 -0.21 12.60
C GLY A 281 7.90 0.90 12.04
N ARG A 282 8.47 1.91 11.38
CA ARG A 282 7.69 2.97 10.72
C ARG A 282 7.14 2.53 9.37
N LEU A 283 7.71 1.50 8.73
CA LEU A 283 7.22 0.94 7.48
C LEU A 283 6.76 -0.50 7.72
N VAL A 284 5.44 -0.71 7.72
CA VAL A 284 4.82 -2.00 8.03
C VAL A 284 3.80 -2.36 6.95
N TYR A 285 4.13 -3.35 6.14
CA TYR A 285 3.15 -4.01 5.25
C TYR A 285 2.45 -5.12 6.02
N ASP A 286 1.13 -5.18 5.86
CA ASP A 286 0.29 -6.23 6.44
C ASP A 286 -0.85 -6.53 5.47
N ILE A 287 -0.79 -7.69 4.84
CA ILE A 287 -1.65 -8.08 3.71
C ILE A 287 -2.65 -9.14 4.15
N GLN A 288 -3.89 -8.71 4.35
CA GLN A 288 -5.01 -9.55 4.77
C GLN A 288 -6.21 -9.36 3.83
N PRO A 289 -7.14 -10.33 3.76
CA PRO A 289 -8.41 -10.12 3.08
C PRO A 289 -9.22 -9.01 3.77
N ALA A 290 -9.68 -8.02 3.00
CA ALA A 290 -10.45 -6.91 3.56
C ALA A 290 -11.86 -7.33 4.03
N TRP A 291 -12.38 -8.46 3.55
CA TRP A 291 -13.74 -8.98 3.83
C TRP A 291 -13.83 -9.90 5.05
N GLU A 292 -12.73 -10.33 5.62
CA GLU A 292 -12.65 -11.17 6.83
C GLU A 292 -12.51 -10.31 8.09
N GLY A 293 -11.52 -10.60 8.92
CA GLY A 293 -11.30 -9.91 10.20
C GLY A 293 -11.14 -8.39 10.09
N GLU A 294 -10.64 -7.90 8.96
CA GLU A 294 -10.35 -6.48 8.74
C GLU A 294 -11.57 -5.65 8.30
N ARG A 295 -12.67 -6.29 7.91
CA ARG A 295 -13.90 -5.60 7.50
C ARG A 295 -14.39 -4.62 8.57
N ALA A 296 -14.42 -5.05 9.81
CA ALA A 296 -14.91 -4.21 10.92
C ALA A 296 -14.03 -2.98 11.13
N VAL A 297 -12.71 -3.14 11.05
CA VAL A 297 -11.73 -2.04 11.18
C VAL A 297 -11.89 -1.03 10.05
N ILE A 298 -11.93 -1.50 8.79
CA ILE A 298 -12.11 -0.61 7.62
C ILE A 298 -13.46 0.13 7.72
N TRP A 299 -14.51 -0.57 8.16
CA TRP A 299 -15.84 0.02 8.30
C TRP A 299 -15.89 1.08 9.41
N GLU A 300 -15.17 0.84 10.53
CA GLU A 300 -14.99 1.84 11.59
C GLU A 300 -14.26 3.07 11.07
N MET A 301 -13.23 2.90 10.22
CA MET A 301 -12.53 4.04 9.60
C MET A 301 -13.48 4.89 8.76
N PHE A 302 -14.35 4.27 7.98
CA PHE A 302 -15.39 5.01 7.23
C PHE A 302 -16.34 5.75 8.16
N LYS A 303 -16.79 5.10 9.25
CA LYS A 303 -17.71 5.67 10.23
C LYS A 303 -17.10 6.87 10.94
N VAL A 304 -15.85 6.77 11.40
CA VAL A 304 -15.14 7.87 12.07
C VAL A 304 -15.07 9.11 11.18
N ALA A 305 -14.83 8.95 9.88
CA ALA A 305 -14.80 10.08 8.95
C ALA A 305 -16.16 10.80 8.84
N VAL A 306 -17.27 10.07 8.98
CA VAL A 306 -18.61 10.62 8.99
C VAL A 306 -18.94 11.27 10.34
N ASP A 307 -18.65 10.58 11.44
CA ASP A 307 -18.93 11.07 12.81
C ASP A 307 -18.21 12.39 13.12
N ILE A 308 -16.99 12.56 12.61
CA ILE A 308 -16.21 13.81 12.75
C ILE A 308 -16.65 14.88 11.73
N GLY A 309 -17.57 14.56 10.84
CA GLY A 309 -18.04 15.48 9.78
C GLY A 309 -17.00 15.77 8.69
N TYR A 310 -16.06 14.84 8.47
CA TYR A 310 -15.07 14.94 7.41
C TYR A 310 -15.65 14.51 6.06
N LEU A 311 -16.39 13.41 6.03
CA LEU A 311 -17.15 12.94 4.87
C LEU A 311 -18.66 12.99 5.15
N PRO A 312 -19.49 13.18 4.11
CA PRO A 312 -20.92 13.45 4.31
C PRO A 312 -21.72 12.21 4.70
N LYS A 313 -21.29 11.01 4.33
CA LYS A 313 -22.02 9.75 4.58
C LYS A 313 -21.14 8.52 4.42
N MET A 314 -21.64 7.39 4.92
CA MET A 314 -21.06 6.08 4.71
C MET A 314 -21.11 5.68 3.23
N PRO A 315 -20.17 4.89 2.73
CA PRO A 315 -20.30 4.25 1.42
C PRO A 315 -21.31 3.11 1.50
N ASP A 316 -21.73 2.59 0.35
CA ASP A 316 -22.55 1.37 0.29
C ASP A 316 -21.74 0.14 0.80
N GLU A 317 -22.44 -0.93 1.17
CA GLU A 317 -21.81 -2.15 1.70
C GLU A 317 -20.86 -2.83 0.72
N GLY A 318 -21.02 -2.57 -0.58
CA GLY A 318 -20.14 -3.05 -1.63
C GLY A 318 -18.77 -2.38 -1.66
N ALA A 319 -18.51 -1.36 -0.81
CA ALA A 319 -17.19 -0.74 -0.70
C ALA A 319 -16.08 -1.72 -0.30
N ILE A 320 -16.44 -2.80 0.38
CA ILE A 320 -15.52 -3.89 0.70
C ILE A 320 -15.91 -5.10 -0.15
N TYR A 321 -14.93 -5.60 -0.90
CA TYR A 321 -15.09 -6.79 -1.73
C TYR A 321 -15.42 -8.01 -0.86
N LYS A 322 -16.32 -8.83 -1.36
CA LYS A 322 -16.62 -10.15 -0.81
C LYS A 322 -16.63 -11.14 -1.99
N PRO A 323 -15.79 -12.21 -1.95
CA PRO A 323 -15.71 -13.22 -3.02
C PRO A 323 -17.05 -13.93 -3.26
#